data_f49c631d351a724dd1fe9d0bfbf53e59
#
_entry.id   f49c631d351a724dd1fe9d0bfbf53e59
#
_cell.length_a   1.000
_cell.length_b   1.000
_cell.length_c   1.000
_cell.angle_alpha   90.00
_cell.angle_beta   90.00
_cell.angle_gamma   90.00
#
_symmetry.space_group_name_H-M   'P 1'
#
loop_
_entity.id
_entity.type
_entity.pdbx_description
1 polymer ?
#
loop_
_entity_poly.entity_id
_entity_poly.type
_entity_poly.pdbx_seq_one_letter_code
_entity_poly.pdbx_strand_id
1 'polypeptide(L)'
;KNIDFTKQIALQQLIDYKLKKNQTTKFNIKLDNNIQINNHLESLSSKYKTNIDGMKNIFKNNNLDFELYVNEIETEFNWQKLIFRNFKDKITLDKEEIDNELNNLLETQSNLQEYELAEIEISLKNNLEDQSTLLEINNQIKEIGFERTAIKYSMSSTSLDGGKIGWISSKALSKKILIILDKMEIGDISEPIIQTDIATIIKLLDKKTTNLNDIDLDELRKKIVNNKKNELLSLYSNNYLSKIKNNALIEIR
;
A
#
# COMPACT_ATOMS: atom_id res chain seq x y z
N LYS A 1 -29.43 -5.63 -11.88
CA LYS A 1 -29.22 -5.33 -10.44
C LYS A 1 -28.01 -4.39 -10.21
N ASN A 2 -26.90 -4.51 -10.97
CA ASN A 2 -25.70 -3.67 -10.76
C ASN A 2 -25.88 -2.20 -11.18
N ILE A 3 -26.65 -1.91 -12.22
CA ILE A 3 -26.84 -0.55 -12.77
C ILE A 3 -27.60 0.34 -11.79
N ASP A 4 -28.62 -0.16 -11.11
CA ASP A 4 -29.39 0.60 -10.12
C ASP A 4 -28.55 0.93 -8.88
N PHE A 5 -27.72 0.01 -8.45
CA PHE A 5 -26.79 0.24 -7.33
C PHE A 5 -25.75 1.32 -7.67
N THR A 6 -25.17 1.27 -8.87
CA THR A 6 -24.21 2.28 -9.34
C THR A 6 -24.85 3.66 -9.45
N LYS A 7 -26.09 3.75 -9.95
CA LYS A 7 -26.85 5.00 -10.01
C LYS A 7 -27.12 5.58 -8.62
N GLN A 8 -27.47 4.74 -7.65
CA GLN A 8 -27.68 5.18 -6.26
C GLN A 8 -26.40 5.75 -5.64
N ILE A 9 -25.25 5.11 -5.86
CA ILE A 9 -23.97 5.60 -5.39
C ILE A 9 -23.65 6.97 -6.05
N ALA A 10 -23.79 7.07 -7.37
CA ALA A 10 -23.53 8.30 -8.11
C ALA A 10 -24.45 9.45 -7.64
N LEU A 11 -25.74 9.17 -7.44
CA LEU A 11 -26.69 10.15 -6.89
C LEU A 11 -26.26 10.62 -5.51
N GLN A 12 -25.85 9.68 -4.64
CA GLN A 12 -25.38 10.00 -3.31
C GLN A 12 -24.14 10.90 -3.34
N GLN A 13 -23.18 10.60 -4.20
CA GLN A 13 -21.97 11.42 -4.40
C GLN A 13 -22.32 12.81 -4.90
N LEU A 14 -23.27 12.92 -5.84
CA LEU A 14 -23.73 14.20 -6.36
C LEU A 14 -24.42 15.05 -5.28
N ILE A 15 -25.24 14.44 -4.42
CA ILE A 15 -25.87 15.12 -3.28
C ILE A 15 -24.79 15.65 -2.33
N ASP A 16 -23.82 14.80 -1.96
CA ASP A 16 -22.74 15.16 -1.05
C ASP A 16 -21.89 16.30 -1.63
N TYR A 17 -21.54 16.23 -2.94
CA TYR A 17 -20.85 17.32 -3.66
C TYR A 17 -21.64 18.63 -3.60
N LYS A 18 -22.93 18.62 -3.93
CA LYS A 18 -23.77 19.82 -3.91
C LYS A 18 -23.89 20.43 -2.51
N LEU A 19 -24.04 19.59 -1.48
CA LEU A 19 -24.09 20.04 -0.09
C LEU A 19 -22.75 20.69 0.33
N LYS A 20 -21.62 20.05 0.03
CA LYS A 20 -20.29 20.60 0.29
C LYS A 20 -20.09 21.93 -0.42
N LYS A 21 -20.42 22.00 -1.71
CA LYS A 21 -20.31 23.23 -2.53
C LYS A 21 -21.16 24.36 -1.95
N ASN A 22 -22.41 24.09 -1.58
CA ASN A 22 -23.30 25.08 -1.00
C ASN A 22 -22.76 25.62 0.33
N GLN A 23 -22.20 24.74 1.19
CA GLN A 23 -21.64 25.18 2.47
C GLN A 23 -20.35 25.96 2.29
N THR A 24 -19.44 25.54 1.43
CA THR A 24 -18.19 26.27 1.16
C THR A 24 -18.48 27.65 0.57
N THR A 25 -19.46 27.77 -0.31
CA THR A 25 -19.93 29.04 -0.85
C THR A 25 -20.57 29.93 0.24
N LYS A 26 -21.47 29.38 1.05
CA LYS A 26 -22.13 30.06 2.16
C LYS A 26 -21.13 30.68 3.15
N PHE A 27 -20.06 30.00 3.45
CA PHE A 27 -19.01 30.44 4.37
C PHE A 27 -17.85 31.17 3.67
N ASN A 28 -17.98 31.43 2.38
CA ASN A 28 -16.97 32.11 1.55
C ASN A 28 -15.59 31.47 1.67
N ILE A 29 -15.56 30.11 1.63
CA ILE A 29 -14.32 29.35 1.64
C ILE A 29 -13.82 29.21 0.22
N LYS A 30 -12.59 29.66 -0.01
CA LYS A 30 -11.89 29.51 -1.28
C LYS A 30 -10.43 29.13 -1.02
N LEU A 31 -9.85 28.39 -1.93
CA LEU A 31 -8.40 28.19 -1.97
C LEU A 31 -7.71 29.53 -2.28
N ASP A 32 -6.55 29.73 -1.67
CA ASP A 32 -5.76 30.95 -1.88
C ASP A 32 -5.09 30.95 -3.27
N ASN A 33 -4.86 29.76 -3.83
CA ASN A 33 -4.33 29.55 -5.17
C ASN A 33 -4.64 28.13 -5.65
N ASN A 34 -4.34 27.85 -6.93
CA ASN A 34 -4.61 26.56 -7.56
C ASN A 34 -3.47 25.54 -7.38
N ILE A 35 -2.45 25.84 -6.59
CA ILE A 35 -1.27 24.96 -6.43
C ILE A 35 -1.69 23.58 -5.92
N GLN A 36 -2.57 23.49 -4.93
CA GLN A 36 -3.03 22.22 -4.38
C GLN A 36 -3.77 21.38 -5.41
N ILE A 37 -4.62 22.03 -6.23
CA ILE A 37 -5.36 21.37 -7.32
C ILE A 37 -4.38 20.85 -8.37
N ASN A 38 -3.42 21.67 -8.80
CA ASN A 38 -2.43 21.29 -9.80
C ASN A 38 -1.57 20.13 -9.30
N ASN A 39 -1.04 20.19 -8.07
CA ASN A 39 -0.25 19.11 -7.47
C ASN A 39 -1.05 17.79 -7.39
N HIS A 40 -2.35 17.88 -7.07
CA HIS A 40 -3.22 16.71 -7.04
C HIS A 40 -3.39 16.11 -8.44
N LEU A 41 -3.66 16.95 -9.45
CA LEU A 41 -3.81 16.52 -10.85
C LEU A 41 -2.50 15.94 -11.41
N GLU A 42 -1.35 16.51 -11.09
CA GLU A 42 -0.03 15.99 -11.46
C GLU A 42 0.24 14.62 -10.83
N SER A 43 -0.02 14.50 -9.52
CA SER A 43 0.13 13.24 -8.81
C SER A 43 -0.77 12.14 -9.38
N LEU A 44 -2.01 12.49 -9.68
CA LEU A 44 -2.97 11.55 -10.26
C LEU A 44 -2.57 11.15 -11.69
N SER A 45 -2.20 12.11 -12.53
CA SER A 45 -1.79 11.83 -13.91
C SER A 45 -0.56 10.92 -13.97
N SER A 46 0.39 11.13 -13.05
CA SER A 46 1.59 10.28 -12.94
C SER A 46 1.25 8.82 -12.63
N LYS A 47 0.23 8.55 -11.78
CA LYS A 47 -0.25 7.18 -11.51
C LYS A 47 -0.77 6.47 -12.76
N TYR A 48 -1.33 7.22 -13.69
CA TYR A 48 -1.80 6.71 -14.99
C TYR A 48 -0.74 6.82 -16.10
N LYS A 49 0.53 7.07 -15.74
CA LYS A 49 1.66 7.19 -16.67
C LYS A 49 1.42 8.24 -17.77
N THR A 50 0.80 9.35 -17.41
CA THR A 50 0.47 10.47 -18.30
C THR A 50 0.72 11.82 -17.61
N ASN A 51 0.36 12.93 -18.24
CA ASN A 51 0.33 14.27 -17.68
C ASN A 51 -1.10 14.85 -17.66
N ILE A 52 -1.27 16.08 -17.18
CA ILE A 52 -2.60 16.71 -17.08
C ILE A 52 -3.28 16.82 -18.47
N ASP A 53 -2.53 17.11 -19.53
CA ASP A 53 -3.10 17.21 -20.87
C ASP A 53 -3.51 15.82 -21.41
N GLY A 54 -2.73 14.79 -21.11
CA GLY A 54 -3.12 13.42 -21.39
C GLY A 54 -4.38 13.01 -20.62
N MET A 55 -4.54 13.43 -19.37
CA MET A 55 -5.80 13.23 -18.63
C MET A 55 -6.98 13.93 -19.30
N LYS A 56 -6.84 15.20 -19.71
CA LYS A 56 -7.89 15.92 -20.45
C LYS A 56 -8.33 15.15 -21.69
N ASN A 57 -7.37 14.58 -22.43
CA ASN A 57 -7.66 13.76 -23.62
C ASN A 57 -8.40 12.46 -23.23
N ILE A 58 -8.03 11.81 -22.13
CA ILE A 58 -8.74 10.62 -21.64
C ILE A 58 -10.19 10.97 -21.30
N PHE A 59 -10.44 12.07 -20.59
CA PHE A 59 -11.79 12.54 -20.28
C PHE A 59 -12.59 12.82 -21.55
N LYS A 60 -12.02 13.58 -22.50
CA LYS A 60 -12.65 13.90 -23.76
C LYS A 60 -13.02 12.66 -24.57
N ASN A 61 -12.12 11.69 -24.67
CA ASN A 61 -12.34 10.45 -25.42
C ASN A 61 -13.42 9.56 -24.80
N ASN A 62 -13.70 9.72 -23.51
CA ASN A 62 -14.75 9.00 -22.78
C ASN A 62 -16.03 9.84 -22.58
N ASN A 63 -16.16 10.99 -23.25
CA ASN A 63 -17.28 11.93 -23.10
C ASN A 63 -17.48 12.39 -21.65
N LEU A 64 -16.39 12.59 -20.91
CA LEU A 64 -16.39 13.08 -19.53
C LEU A 64 -15.96 14.56 -19.51
N ASP A 65 -16.56 15.33 -18.62
CA ASP A 65 -16.25 16.74 -18.42
C ASP A 65 -15.07 16.88 -17.44
N PHE A 66 -13.93 17.33 -17.95
CA PHE A 66 -12.73 17.54 -17.14
C PHE A 66 -12.87 18.77 -16.19
N GLU A 67 -13.58 19.82 -16.63
CA GLU A 67 -13.80 21.00 -15.78
C GLU A 67 -14.71 20.67 -14.61
N LEU A 68 -15.72 19.84 -14.82
CA LEU A 68 -16.56 19.34 -13.73
C LEU A 68 -15.72 18.58 -12.70
N TYR A 69 -14.85 17.72 -13.16
CA TYR A 69 -13.94 16.97 -12.29
C TYR A 69 -13.00 17.90 -11.48
N VAL A 70 -12.42 18.91 -12.12
CA VAL A 70 -11.59 19.92 -11.43
C VAL A 70 -12.41 20.68 -10.38
N ASN A 71 -13.66 21.04 -10.70
CA ASN A 71 -14.57 21.72 -9.75
C ASN A 71 -14.93 20.81 -8.55
N GLU A 72 -15.02 19.52 -8.75
CA GLU A 72 -15.22 18.54 -7.66
C GLU A 72 -14.00 18.52 -6.73
N ILE A 73 -12.79 18.46 -7.29
CA ILE A 73 -11.54 18.52 -6.53
C ILE A 73 -11.44 19.83 -5.76
N GLU A 74 -11.71 20.96 -6.40
CA GLU A 74 -11.72 22.27 -5.74
C GLU A 74 -12.72 22.33 -4.58
N THR A 75 -13.91 21.78 -4.80
CA THR A 75 -14.95 21.70 -3.78
C THR A 75 -14.49 20.87 -2.58
N GLU A 76 -13.79 19.76 -2.82
CA GLU A 76 -13.27 18.90 -1.76
C GLU A 76 -12.17 19.61 -0.94
N PHE A 77 -11.24 20.30 -1.58
CA PHE A 77 -10.22 21.08 -0.87
C PHE A 77 -10.84 22.25 -0.07
N ASN A 78 -11.81 22.95 -0.66
CA ASN A 78 -12.55 23.99 0.05
C ASN A 78 -13.32 23.43 1.25
N TRP A 79 -13.91 22.24 1.11
CA TRP A 79 -14.58 21.54 2.19
C TRP A 79 -13.61 21.16 3.30
N GLN A 80 -12.45 20.60 2.99
CA GLN A 80 -11.41 20.29 3.98
C GLN A 80 -10.96 21.55 4.73
N LYS A 81 -10.78 22.68 4.03
CA LYS A 81 -10.46 24.00 4.64
C LYS A 81 -11.57 24.46 5.58
N LEU A 82 -12.84 24.27 5.22
CA LEU A 82 -14.00 24.58 6.08
C LEU A 82 -14.00 23.73 7.34
N ILE A 83 -13.83 22.41 7.20
CA ILE A 83 -13.79 21.47 8.33
C ILE A 83 -12.64 21.82 9.27
N PHE A 84 -11.44 22.02 8.74
CA PHE A 84 -10.29 22.41 9.54
C PHE A 84 -10.56 23.72 10.30
N ARG A 85 -11.06 24.75 9.63
CA ARG A 85 -11.40 26.02 10.27
C ARG A 85 -12.39 25.88 11.43
N ASN A 86 -13.41 25.02 11.26
CA ASN A 86 -14.49 24.88 12.25
C ASN A 86 -14.14 23.95 13.42
N PHE A 87 -13.18 23.02 13.22
CA PHE A 87 -12.95 21.94 14.17
C PHE A 87 -11.50 21.81 14.66
N LYS A 88 -10.54 22.56 14.11
CA LYS A 88 -9.13 22.49 14.55
C LYS A 88 -8.95 22.65 16.06
N ASP A 89 -9.72 23.55 16.68
CA ASP A 89 -9.64 23.84 18.11
C ASP A 89 -10.38 22.79 19.00
N LYS A 90 -11.08 21.86 18.35
CA LYS A 90 -11.75 20.72 19.00
C LYS A 90 -10.94 19.43 18.92
N ILE A 91 -9.81 19.46 18.22
CA ILE A 91 -8.94 18.31 18.10
C ILE A 91 -8.09 18.24 19.36
N THR A 92 -8.47 17.36 20.26
CA THR A 92 -7.67 16.97 21.43
C THR A 92 -7.07 15.60 21.16
N LEU A 93 -5.76 15.49 21.25
CA LEU A 93 -5.05 14.22 21.12
C LEU A 93 -4.66 13.75 22.51
N ASP A 94 -4.96 12.49 22.78
CA ASP A 94 -4.51 11.84 24.00
C ASP A 94 -3.03 11.45 23.84
N LYS A 95 -2.21 11.97 24.75
CA LYS A 95 -0.77 11.70 24.76
C LYS A 95 -0.49 10.20 25.02
N GLU A 96 -1.25 9.60 25.92
CA GLU A 96 -1.09 8.19 26.27
C GLU A 96 -1.43 7.29 25.08
N GLU A 97 -2.48 7.62 24.33
CA GLU A 97 -2.83 6.91 23.10
C GLU A 97 -1.71 6.99 22.06
N ILE A 98 -1.10 8.17 21.87
CA ILE A 98 0.02 8.37 20.94
C ILE A 98 1.25 7.57 21.39
N ASP A 99 1.56 7.61 22.70
CA ASP A 99 2.70 6.88 23.26
C ASP A 99 2.51 5.36 23.15
N ASN A 100 1.30 4.86 23.36
CA ASN A 100 0.96 3.45 23.20
C ASN A 100 1.07 3.01 21.72
N GLU A 101 0.59 3.80 20.79
CA GLU A 101 0.71 3.51 19.36
C GLU A 101 2.18 3.52 18.90
N LEU A 102 2.96 4.48 19.41
CA LEU A 102 4.40 4.55 19.16
C LEU A 102 5.11 3.30 19.67
N ASN A 103 4.85 2.88 20.90
CA ASN A 103 5.44 1.69 21.49
C ASN A 103 5.06 0.42 20.71
N ASN A 104 3.80 0.26 20.33
CA ASN A 104 3.34 -0.86 19.51
C ASN A 104 4.04 -0.92 18.15
N LEU A 105 4.25 0.24 17.50
CA LEU A 105 5.00 0.32 16.25
C LEU A 105 6.46 -0.06 16.44
N LEU A 106 7.09 0.42 17.52
CA LEU A 106 8.47 0.10 17.85
C LEU A 106 8.64 -1.39 18.15
N GLU A 107 7.79 -2.00 18.96
CA GLU A 107 7.80 -3.44 19.23
C GLU A 107 7.63 -4.25 17.92
N THR A 108 6.78 -3.77 17.03
CA THR A 108 6.54 -4.41 15.74
C THR A 108 7.74 -4.28 14.80
N GLN A 109 8.50 -3.18 14.90
CA GLN A 109 9.68 -2.92 14.07
C GLN A 109 10.98 -3.48 14.67
N SER A 110 11.10 -3.55 15.99
CA SER A 110 12.29 -4.07 16.68
C SER A 110 12.56 -5.54 16.39
N ASN A 111 11.54 -6.30 16.01
CA ASN A 111 11.63 -7.72 15.70
C ASN A 111 11.60 -8.00 14.18
N LEU A 112 11.76 -6.97 13.35
CA LEU A 112 11.82 -7.15 11.91
C LEU A 112 13.20 -7.65 11.51
N GLN A 113 13.26 -8.93 11.19
CA GLN A 113 14.38 -9.49 10.43
C GLN A 113 14.10 -9.35 8.93
N GLU A 114 15.13 -9.01 8.19
CA GLU A 114 15.14 -9.07 6.74
C GLU A 114 16.19 -10.08 6.31
N TYR A 115 15.85 -10.85 5.29
CA TYR A 115 16.70 -11.90 4.75
C TYR A 115 16.96 -11.61 3.27
N GLU A 116 18.21 -11.62 2.86
CA GLU A 116 18.56 -11.64 1.45
C GLU A 116 18.60 -13.09 0.97
N LEU A 117 17.71 -13.41 0.03
CA LEU A 117 17.46 -14.80 -0.37
C LEU A 117 17.70 -15.00 -1.85
N ALA A 118 18.07 -16.25 -2.17
CA ALA A 118 17.97 -16.78 -3.53
C ALA A 118 17.20 -18.11 -3.49
N GLU A 119 16.55 -18.46 -4.61
CA GLU A 119 15.69 -19.65 -4.71
C GLU A 119 15.97 -20.46 -5.98
N ILE A 120 15.72 -21.76 -5.88
CA ILE A 120 15.57 -22.66 -7.01
C ILE A 120 14.20 -23.30 -6.90
N GLU A 121 13.32 -23.07 -7.86
CA GLU A 121 12.01 -23.70 -7.93
C GLU A 121 11.97 -24.78 -8.99
N ILE A 122 11.43 -25.95 -8.64
CA ILE A 122 11.35 -27.11 -9.50
C ILE A 122 9.93 -27.64 -9.47
N SER A 123 9.34 -27.90 -10.65
CA SER A 123 8.05 -28.57 -10.73
C SER A 123 8.18 -30.04 -10.40
N LEU A 124 7.32 -30.52 -9.53
CA LEU A 124 7.18 -31.93 -9.18
C LEU A 124 6.01 -32.54 -9.94
N LYS A 125 6.15 -33.78 -10.36
CA LYS A 125 5.11 -34.54 -11.08
C LYS A 125 4.41 -35.56 -10.19
N ASN A 126 4.73 -35.57 -8.88
CA ASN A 126 4.25 -36.53 -7.89
C ASN A 126 4.51 -37.98 -8.27
N ASN A 127 5.69 -38.25 -8.81
CA ASN A 127 6.12 -39.60 -9.23
C ASN A 127 7.50 -39.95 -8.65
N LEU A 128 7.97 -41.17 -8.92
CA LEU A 128 9.28 -41.67 -8.47
C LEU A 128 10.46 -40.85 -9.04
N GLU A 129 10.26 -40.13 -10.14
CA GLU A 129 11.30 -39.30 -10.77
C GLU A 129 11.61 -38.06 -9.99
N ASP A 130 10.68 -37.59 -9.14
CA ASP A 130 10.87 -36.36 -8.35
C ASP A 130 12.04 -36.48 -7.38
N GLN A 131 12.23 -37.63 -6.76
CA GLN A 131 13.38 -37.88 -5.87
C GLN A 131 14.71 -37.85 -6.62
N SER A 132 14.76 -38.45 -7.81
CA SER A 132 15.98 -38.46 -8.64
C SER A 132 16.30 -37.04 -9.13
N THR A 133 15.29 -36.27 -9.48
CA THR A 133 15.44 -34.85 -9.88
C THR A 133 16.00 -33.99 -8.74
N LEU A 134 15.47 -34.15 -7.52
CA LEU A 134 15.96 -33.40 -6.35
C LEU A 134 17.39 -33.78 -5.99
N LEU A 135 17.76 -35.08 -6.11
CA LEU A 135 19.13 -35.54 -5.92
C LEU A 135 20.07 -34.96 -6.97
N GLU A 136 19.66 -34.91 -8.24
CA GLU A 136 20.43 -34.30 -9.31
C GLU A 136 20.68 -32.82 -9.05
N ILE A 137 19.63 -32.05 -8.66
CA ILE A 137 19.77 -30.64 -8.32
C ILE A 137 20.75 -30.43 -7.17
N ASN A 138 20.66 -31.21 -6.10
CA ASN A 138 21.60 -31.12 -4.98
C ASN A 138 23.05 -31.42 -5.43
N ASN A 139 23.27 -32.39 -6.34
CA ASN A 139 24.58 -32.66 -6.89
C ASN A 139 25.07 -31.50 -7.77
N GLN A 140 24.22 -30.93 -8.61
CA GLN A 140 24.55 -29.77 -9.43
C GLN A 140 24.90 -28.54 -8.59
N ILE A 141 24.19 -28.30 -7.49
CA ILE A 141 24.52 -27.22 -6.54
C ILE A 141 25.96 -27.40 -6.00
N LYS A 142 26.37 -28.62 -5.70
CA LYS A 142 27.72 -28.94 -5.20
C LYS A 142 28.79 -28.79 -6.29
N GLU A 143 28.48 -29.16 -7.54
CA GLU A 143 29.44 -29.16 -8.64
C GLU A 143 29.65 -27.77 -9.27
N ILE A 144 28.59 -27.08 -9.59
CA ILE A 144 28.63 -25.82 -10.34
C ILE A 144 28.18 -24.58 -9.54
N GLY A 145 27.69 -24.79 -8.30
CA GLY A 145 27.21 -23.74 -7.41
C GLY A 145 25.72 -23.42 -7.58
N PHE A 146 25.13 -22.78 -6.55
CA PHE A 146 23.70 -22.52 -6.48
C PHE A 146 23.21 -21.62 -7.65
N GLU A 147 23.90 -20.54 -7.93
CA GLU A 147 23.48 -19.55 -8.95
C GLU A 147 23.43 -20.16 -10.36
N ARG A 148 24.44 -20.94 -10.74
CA ARG A 148 24.45 -21.62 -12.04
C ARG A 148 23.39 -22.73 -12.13
N THR A 149 23.15 -23.39 -11.03
CA THR A 149 22.08 -24.41 -10.95
C THR A 149 20.70 -23.75 -11.07
N ALA A 150 20.49 -22.56 -10.44
CA ALA A 150 19.29 -21.77 -10.60
C ALA A 150 19.04 -21.40 -12.07
N ILE A 151 20.06 -20.84 -12.75
CA ILE A 151 19.98 -20.50 -14.18
C ILE A 151 19.59 -21.69 -15.05
N LYS A 152 20.13 -22.88 -14.73
CA LYS A 152 19.96 -24.07 -15.56
C LYS A 152 18.66 -24.83 -15.32
N TYR A 153 18.16 -24.84 -14.09
CA TYR A 153 17.10 -25.76 -13.68
C TYR A 153 15.88 -25.07 -13.06
N SER A 154 16.00 -23.84 -12.55
CA SER A 154 14.89 -23.18 -11.86
C SER A 154 13.81 -22.71 -12.84
N MET A 155 12.57 -22.97 -12.49
CA MET A 155 11.40 -22.44 -13.20
C MET A 155 10.96 -21.05 -12.70
N SER A 156 11.57 -20.55 -11.62
CA SER A 156 11.26 -19.23 -11.10
C SER A 156 11.63 -18.11 -12.08
N SER A 157 10.90 -17.00 -12.02
CA SER A 157 11.22 -15.79 -12.79
C SER A 157 12.58 -15.19 -12.42
N THR A 158 13.11 -15.52 -11.24
CA THR A 158 14.43 -15.10 -10.74
C THR A 158 15.58 -15.94 -11.31
N SER A 159 15.31 -17.02 -12.04
CA SER A 159 16.29 -17.98 -12.53
C SER A 159 17.43 -17.34 -13.30
N LEU A 160 17.14 -16.38 -14.19
CA LEU A 160 18.13 -15.70 -15.03
C LEU A 160 19.11 -14.82 -14.21
N ASP A 161 18.74 -14.41 -13.01
CA ASP A 161 19.58 -13.67 -12.06
C ASP A 161 20.16 -14.60 -10.96
N GLY A 162 20.37 -15.87 -11.30
CA GLY A 162 20.94 -16.87 -10.38
C GLY A 162 20.00 -17.22 -9.21
N GLY A 163 18.70 -16.99 -9.38
CA GLY A 163 17.68 -17.23 -8.37
C GLY A 163 17.55 -16.13 -7.33
N LYS A 164 18.22 -14.97 -7.48
CA LYS A 164 18.20 -13.89 -6.48
C LYS A 164 16.82 -13.25 -6.37
N ILE A 165 16.24 -13.30 -5.17
CA ILE A 165 14.98 -12.64 -4.83
C ILE A 165 15.26 -11.24 -4.27
N GLY A 166 16.41 -11.05 -3.59
CA GLY A 166 16.77 -9.84 -2.85
C GLY A 166 16.30 -9.87 -1.40
N TRP A 167 16.19 -8.67 -0.79
CA TRP A 167 15.81 -8.51 0.61
C TRP A 167 14.30 -8.69 0.82
N ILE A 168 13.93 -9.61 1.69
CA ILE A 168 12.55 -9.91 2.06
C ILE A 168 12.38 -9.74 3.57
N SER A 169 11.35 -8.99 3.98
CA SER A 169 10.99 -8.87 5.38
C SER A 169 10.41 -10.18 5.92
N SER A 170 10.76 -10.53 7.17
CA SER A 170 10.19 -11.67 7.89
C SER A 170 8.65 -11.71 7.87
N LYS A 171 7.98 -10.55 7.83
CA LYS A 171 6.51 -10.45 7.74
C LYS A 171 5.93 -10.96 6.42
N ALA A 172 6.71 -10.95 5.34
CA ALA A 172 6.28 -11.43 4.03
C ALA A 172 6.50 -12.92 3.85
N LEU A 173 7.22 -13.57 4.77
CA LEU A 173 7.55 -14.99 4.72
C LEU A 173 6.54 -15.83 5.51
N SER A 174 6.30 -17.07 5.01
CA SER A 174 5.47 -18.03 5.75
C SER A 174 6.18 -18.49 7.03
N LYS A 175 5.41 -18.89 8.05
CA LYS A 175 5.96 -19.45 9.29
C LYS A 175 6.90 -20.63 9.04
N LYS A 176 6.61 -21.47 8.04
CA LYS A 176 7.43 -22.62 7.68
C LYS A 176 8.82 -22.18 7.19
N ILE A 177 8.87 -21.16 6.34
CA ILE A 177 10.12 -20.60 5.83
C ILE A 177 10.92 -19.94 6.96
N LEU A 178 10.26 -19.17 7.83
CA LEU A 178 10.93 -18.53 8.97
C LEU A 178 11.61 -19.54 9.90
N ILE A 179 10.95 -20.67 10.23
CA ILE A 179 11.52 -21.74 11.07
C ILE A 179 12.78 -22.34 10.42
N ILE A 180 12.82 -22.38 9.09
CA ILE A 180 14.00 -22.89 8.36
C ILE A 180 15.11 -21.85 8.42
N LEU A 181 14.82 -20.58 8.08
CA LEU A 181 15.79 -19.48 8.05
C LEU A 181 16.42 -19.19 9.42
N ASP A 182 15.63 -19.36 10.51
CA ASP A 182 16.13 -19.18 11.88
C ASP A 182 17.26 -20.18 12.25
N LYS A 183 17.31 -21.32 11.57
CA LYS A 183 18.31 -22.37 11.79
C LYS A 183 19.49 -22.28 10.82
N MET A 184 19.40 -21.40 9.81
CA MET A 184 20.40 -21.26 8.77
C MET A 184 21.43 -20.18 9.13
N GLU A 185 22.68 -20.43 8.77
CA GLU A 185 23.75 -19.45 8.75
C GLU A 185 23.86 -18.80 7.35
N ILE A 186 24.50 -17.63 7.27
CA ILE A 186 24.72 -16.94 5.98
C ILE A 186 25.55 -17.86 5.09
N GLY A 187 25.05 -18.11 3.88
CA GLY A 187 25.64 -19.04 2.91
C GLY A 187 24.98 -20.42 2.87
N ASP A 188 24.19 -20.79 3.87
CA ASP A 188 23.50 -22.08 3.92
C ASP A 188 22.44 -22.22 2.83
N ILE A 189 22.20 -23.47 2.45
CA ILE A 189 21.19 -23.89 1.48
C ILE A 189 20.23 -24.81 2.19
N SER A 190 18.93 -24.55 2.06
CA SER A 190 17.89 -25.35 2.72
C SER A 190 17.72 -26.72 2.05
N GLU A 191 17.14 -27.67 2.79
CA GLU A 191 16.50 -28.82 2.18
C GLU A 191 15.33 -28.38 1.29
N PRO A 192 14.92 -29.19 0.30
CA PRO A 192 13.80 -28.89 -0.56
C PRO A 192 12.50 -28.69 0.24
N ILE A 193 11.86 -27.55 0.06
CA ILE A 193 10.59 -27.19 0.69
C ILE A 193 9.47 -27.51 -0.29
N ILE A 194 8.80 -28.63 -0.06
CA ILE A 194 7.73 -29.10 -0.96
C ILE A 194 6.41 -28.42 -0.61
N GLN A 195 5.78 -27.80 -1.61
CA GLN A 195 4.44 -27.23 -1.54
C GLN A 195 3.67 -27.64 -2.82
N THR A 196 2.66 -28.49 -2.64
CA THR A 196 1.86 -29.04 -3.74
C THR A 196 2.77 -29.67 -4.82
N ASP A 197 2.93 -28.99 -5.97
CA ASP A 197 3.62 -29.48 -7.15
C ASP A 197 4.97 -28.78 -7.39
N ILE A 198 5.46 -28.03 -6.39
CA ILE A 198 6.70 -27.25 -6.47
C ILE A 198 7.60 -27.61 -5.29
N ALA A 199 8.88 -27.84 -5.58
CA ALA A 199 9.94 -27.89 -4.59
C ALA A 199 10.75 -26.60 -4.69
N THR A 200 10.89 -25.89 -3.60
CA THR A 200 11.70 -24.67 -3.48
C THR A 200 12.93 -24.96 -2.61
N ILE A 201 14.11 -24.66 -3.11
CA ILE A 201 15.37 -24.71 -2.36
C ILE A 201 15.83 -23.26 -2.16
N ILE A 202 16.06 -22.87 -0.92
CA ILE A 202 16.41 -21.49 -0.55
C ILE A 202 17.88 -21.44 -0.15
N LYS A 203 18.60 -20.41 -0.63
CA LYS A 203 19.92 -20.04 -0.13
C LYS A 203 19.80 -18.73 0.65
N LEU A 204 20.31 -18.72 1.89
CA LEU A 204 20.42 -17.51 2.70
C LEU A 204 21.69 -16.78 2.31
N LEU A 205 21.54 -15.62 1.67
CA LEU A 205 22.66 -14.80 1.21
C LEU A 205 23.17 -13.86 2.31
N ASP A 206 22.20 -13.22 3.03
CA ASP A 206 22.50 -12.36 4.17
C ASP A 206 21.26 -12.23 5.08
N LYS A 207 21.44 -11.77 6.31
CA LYS A 207 20.36 -11.46 7.26
C LYS A 207 20.70 -10.23 8.07
N LYS A 208 19.72 -9.35 8.27
CA LYS A 208 19.86 -8.16 9.11
C LYS A 208 18.63 -7.99 9.98
N THR A 209 18.85 -7.43 11.17
CA THR A 209 17.78 -7.04 12.08
C THR A 209 17.68 -5.52 12.05
N THR A 210 16.47 -4.99 11.93
CA THR A 210 16.25 -3.54 12.00
C THR A 210 16.67 -3.05 13.38
N ASN A 211 17.67 -2.18 13.42
CA ASN A 211 18.11 -1.55 14.66
C ASN A 211 17.14 -0.43 15.04
N LEU A 212 16.59 -0.46 16.24
CA LEU A 212 15.75 0.63 16.77
C LEU A 212 16.49 1.98 16.78
N ASN A 213 17.82 1.96 16.84
CA ASN A 213 18.64 3.18 16.81
C ASN A 213 18.59 3.91 15.46
N ASP A 214 18.18 3.25 14.40
CA ASP A 214 18.06 3.84 13.06
C ASP A 214 16.67 4.45 12.80
N ILE A 215 15.76 4.33 13.79
CA ILE A 215 14.39 4.84 13.68
C ILE A 215 14.35 6.27 14.24
N ASP A 216 13.97 7.23 13.39
CA ASP A 216 13.65 8.59 13.84
C ASP A 216 12.31 8.59 14.60
N LEU A 217 12.42 8.53 15.93
CA LEU A 217 11.27 8.51 16.85
C LEU A 217 10.43 9.78 16.73
N ASP A 218 11.07 10.92 16.49
CA ASP A 218 10.36 12.20 16.37
C ASP A 218 9.57 12.24 15.05
N GLU A 219 10.14 11.74 13.96
CA GLU A 219 9.42 11.61 12.70
C GLU A 219 8.25 10.64 12.81
N LEU A 220 8.46 9.48 13.44
CA LEU A 220 7.42 8.48 13.66
C LEU A 220 6.28 9.05 14.51
N ARG A 221 6.60 9.72 15.62
CA ARG A 221 5.62 10.40 16.46
C ARG A 221 4.83 11.47 15.69
N LYS A 222 5.51 12.28 14.86
CA LYS A 222 4.84 13.28 14.01
C LYS A 222 3.87 12.62 13.03
N LYS A 223 4.23 11.48 12.45
CA LYS A 223 3.33 10.70 11.56
C LYS A 223 2.09 10.23 12.30
N ILE A 224 2.24 9.65 13.51
CA ILE A 224 1.12 9.19 14.34
C ILE A 224 0.19 10.37 14.66
N VAL A 225 0.75 11.48 15.16
CA VAL A 225 -0.01 12.69 15.48
C VAL A 225 -0.79 13.21 14.27
N ASN A 226 -0.16 13.28 13.09
CA ASN A 226 -0.81 13.74 11.88
C ASN A 226 -1.91 12.78 11.41
N ASN A 227 -1.69 11.47 11.50
CA ASN A 227 -2.71 10.48 11.17
C ASN A 227 -3.93 10.60 12.08
N LYS A 228 -3.72 10.69 13.41
CA LYS A 228 -4.80 10.88 14.38
C LYS A 228 -5.58 12.18 14.15
N LYS A 229 -4.88 13.29 13.85
CA LYS A 229 -5.55 14.56 13.49
C LYS A 229 -6.41 14.39 12.24
N ASN A 230 -5.91 13.71 11.21
CA ASN A 230 -6.65 13.49 9.97
C ASN A 230 -7.86 12.58 10.19
N GLU A 231 -7.74 11.54 11.02
CA GLU A 231 -8.86 10.68 11.42
C GLU A 231 -9.97 11.47 12.11
N LEU A 232 -9.62 12.32 13.10
CA LEU A 232 -10.58 13.17 13.80
C LEU A 232 -11.22 14.19 12.86
N LEU A 233 -10.45 14.83 11.97
CA LEU A 233 -11.00 15.74 10.96
C LEU A 233 -11.95 15.02 10.00
N SER A 234 -11.63 13.79 9.59
CA SER A 234 -12.51 12.95 8.77
C SER A 234 -13.81 12.63 9.49
N LEU A 235 -13.73 12.27 10.79
CA LEU A 235 -14.90 12.02 11.62
C LEU A 235 -15.79 13.28 11.74
N TYR A 236 -15.20 14.45 12.03
CA TYR A 236 -15.92 15.72 12.06
C TYR A 236 -16.54 16.06 10.70
N SER A 237 -15.82 15.81 9.61
CA SER A 237 -16.32 16.01 8.24
C SER A 237 -17.58 15.20 7.98
N ASN A 238 -17.52 13.90 8.27
CA ASN A 238 -18.64 12.97 8.06
C ASN A 238 -19.86 13.34 8.92
N ASN A 239 -19.64 13.67 10.20
CA ASN A 239 -20.70 14.07 11.10
C ASN A 239 -21.33 15.39 10.67
N TYR A 240 -20.52 16.37 10.25
CA TYR A 240 -21.03 17.67 9.78
C TYR A 240 -21.81 17.52 8.47
N LEU A 241 -21.30 16.74 7.52
CA LEU A 241 -22.00 16.44 6.26
C LEU A 241 -23.36 15.74 6.53
N SER A 242 -23.36 14.73 7.39
CA SER A 242 -24.58 14.03 7.78
C SER A 242 -25.62 14.96 8.42
N LYS A 243 -25.17 15.87 9.31
CA LYS A 243 -26.04 16.89 9.91
C LYS A 243 -26.65 17.82 8.87
N ILE A 244 -25.86 18.28 7.90
CA ILE A 244 -26.33 19.16 6.82
C ILE A 244 -27.35 18.40 5.96
N LYS A 245 -27.04 17.16 5.61
CA LYS A 245 -27.89 16.31 4.77
C LYS A 245 -29.26 16.04 5.40
N ASN A 246 -29.30 15.77 6.69
CA ASN A 246 -30.55 15.56 7.41
C ASN A 246 -31.45 16.79 7.49
N ASN A 247 -30.86 17.99 7.35
CA ASN A 247 -31.58 19.26 7.38
C ASN A 247 -31.81 19.87 5.99
N ALA A 248 -31.36 19.21 4.92
CA ALA A 248 -31.50 19.70 3.56
C ALA A 248 -32.79 19.21 2.92
N LEU A 249 -33.48 20.09 2.20
CA LEU A 249 -34.53 19.70 1.25
C LEU A 249 -33.86 19.23 -0.04
N ILE A 250 -33.97 17.94 -0.35
CA ILE A 250 -33.36 17.34 -1.54
C ILE A 250 -34.47 16.98 -2.52
N GLU A 251 -34.51 17.69 -3.64
CA GLU A 251 -35.40 17.37 -4.77
C GLU A 251 -34.58 16.73 -5.90
N ILE A 252 -35.03 15.58 -6.35
CA ILE A 252 -34.47 14.86 -7.50
C ILE A 252 -35.39 15.10 -8.69
N ARG A 253 -34.87 15.77 -9.73
CA ARG A 253 -35.62 16.05 -10.95
C ARG A 253 -35.03 15.28 -12.14
#